data_921ad340d97ca0bbb0e378fe30ee08d1
#
_entry.id   921ad340d97ca0bbb0e378fe30ee08d1
#
_cell.length_a   1.000
_cell.length_b   1.000
_cell.length_c   1.000
_cell.angle_alpha   90.00
_cell.angle_beta   90.00
_cell.angle_gamma   90.00
#
_symmetry.space_group_name_H-M   'P 1'
#
loop_
_entity.id
_entity.type
_entity.pdbx_description
1 polymer ?
#
loop_
_entity_poly.entity_id
_entity_poly.type
_entity_poly.pdbx_seq_one_letter_code
_entity_poly.pdbx_strand_id
1 'polypeptide(L)'
;MTDRPNRPETLVRRMALREGVSRAVVTPIQPSVVYASPSIRTLHDQYEGKAHGYTYAREGHPNADLLARKIDMLEGAEGGLVLGSGMAAVTATILGILGQGEHILGGNQLYGRSLRLMHQG
;
A
#
# COMPACT_ATOMS: atom_id res chain seq x y z
N MET A 1 8.50 11.75 34.68
CA MET A 1 8.67 10.59 33.75
C MET A 1 10.10 10.14 33.89
N THR A 2 10.34 9.01 34.52
CA THR A 2 11.70 8.48 34.75
C THR A 2 12.27 8.05 33.40
N ASP A 3 13.34 8.71 33.02
CA ASP A 3 14.18 8.36 31.87
C ASP A 3 14.84 6.99 32.15
N ARG A 4 14.15 5.91 31.81
CA ARG A 4 14.76 4.58 31.88
C ARG A 4 15.70 4.48 30.70
N PRO A 5 17.01 4.29 30.92
CA PRO A 5 17.93 4.12 29.80
C PRO A 5 17.45 2.99 28.91
N ASN A 6 17.35 3.28 27.62
CA ASN A 6 16.93 2.29 26.63
C ASN A 6 17.87 1.08 26.74
N ARG A 7 17.30 -0.11 26.90
CA ARG A 7 18.08 -1.35 26.94
C ARG A 7 18.87 -1.49 25.63
N PRO A 8 20.08 -2.04 25.65
CA PRO A 8 20.92 -2.20 24.45
C PRO A 8 20.18 -2.84 23.28
N GLU A 9 19.30 -3.81 23.54
CA GLU A 9 18.48 -4.48 22.53
C GLU A 9 17.48 -3.52 21.85
N THR A 10 16.98 -2.55 22.60
CA THR A 10 16.08 -1.52 22.06
C THR A 10 16.83 -0.53 21.19
N LEU A 11 18.03 -0.14 21.59
CA LEU A 11 18.91 0.75 20.83
C LEU A 11 19.29 0.13 19.49
N VAL A 12 19.72 -1.14 19.49
CA VAL A 12 20.10 -1.86 18.26
C VAL A 12 18.94 -1.93 17.25
N ARG A 13 17.72 -2.19 17.73
CA ARG A 13 16.53 -2.23 16.84
C ARG A 13 16.13 -0.89 16.26
N ARG A 14 16.44 0.21 16.94
CA ARG A 14 16.06 1.57 16.54
C ARG A 14 17.20 2.36 15.91
N MET A 15 18.33 1.70 15.66
CA MET A 15 19.47 2.36 15.04
C MET A 15 19.11 2.80 13.61
N ALA A 16 19.06 4.11 13.40
CA ALA A 16 18.86 4.68 12.07
C ALA A 16 20.16 4.67 11.26
N LEU A 17 20.03 4.64 9.95
CA LEU A 17 21.16 4.90 9.06
C LEU A 17 21.67 6.32 9.31
N ARG A 18 22.98 6.49 9.31
CA ARG A 18 23.58 7.83 9.36
C ARG A 18 23.23 8.59 8.08
N GLU A 19 22.82 9.82 8.22
CA GLU A 19 22.66 10.71 7.08
C GLU A 19 24.01 10.98 6.43
N GLY A 20 24.06 10.93 5.13
CA GLY A 20 25.25 11.19 4.32
C GLY A 20 24.91 12.10 3.13
N VAL A 21 25.94 12.61 2.46
CA VAL A 21 25.76 13.46 1.25
C VAL A 21 25.30 12.65 0.03
N SER A 22 25.46 11.34 0.06
CA SER A 22 25.11 10.45 -1.05
C SER A 22 23.65 10.06 -1.00
N ARG A 23 22.98 10.07 -2.15
CA ARG A 23 21.61 9.58 -2.31
C ARG A 23 21.59 8.26 -3.06
N ALA A 24 20.74 7.35 -2.62
CA ALA A 24 20.48 6.13 -3.37
C ALA A 24 19.81 6.46 -4.71
N VAL A 25 20.34 5.93 -5.80
CA VAL A 25 19.76 6.09 -7.15
C VAL A 25 18.50 5.25 -7.29
N VAL A 26 18.48 4.09 -6.65
CA VAL A 26 17.33 3.19 -6.63
C VAL A 26 16.60 3.35 -5.31
N THR A 27 15.27 3.38 -5.37
CA THR A 27 14.44 3.43 -4.16
C THR A 27 14.71 2.20 -3.29
N PRO A 28 14.98 2.39 -1.99
CA PRO A 28 15.22 1.27 -1.08
C PRO A 28 13.97 0.41 -0.92
N ILE A 29 14.19 -0.88 -0.68
CA ILE A 29 13.13 -1.80 -0.27
C ILE A 29 12.83 -1.52 1.20
N GLN A 30 11.59 -1.16 1.49
CA GLN A 30 11.08 -0.93 2.84
C GLN A 30 10.48 -2.24 3.38
N PRO A 31 11.11 -2.92 4.33
CA PRO A 31 10.55 -4.17 4.90
C PRO A 31 9.58 -3.91 6.06
N SER A 32 9.35 -2.65 6.44
CA SER A 32 8.52 -2.32 7.58
C SER A 32 7.05 -2.62 7.33
N VAL A 33 6.40 -3.24 8.30
CA VAL A 33 4.95 -3.50 8.29
C VAL A 33 4.21 -2.46 9.13
N VAL A 34 4.85 -1.95 10.18
CA VAL A 34 4.30 -0.95 11.10
C VAL A 34 5.16 0.30 11.04
N TYR A 35 4.54 1.45 11.03
CA TYR A 35 5.20 2.75 10.98
C TYR A 35 4.90 3.55 12.25
N ALA A 36 5.91 4.21 12.81
CA ALA A 36 5.75 5.04 13.99
C ALA A 36 5.34 6.46 13.58
N SER A 37 4.27 6.96 14.18
CA SER A 37 3.86 8.36 14.05
C SER A 37 4.52 9.21 15.15
N PRO A 38 4.86 10.48 14.87
CA PRO A 38 5.51 11.38 15.84
C PRO A 38 4.66 11.62 17.08
N SER A 39 3.33 11.60 16.98
CA SER A 39 2.38 11.82 18.07
C SER A 39 1.07 11.10 17.81
N ILE A 40 0.26 10.93 18.86
CA ILE A 40 -1.12 10.41 18.76
C ILE A 40 -1.98 11.28 17.86
N ARG A 41 -1.80 12.61 17.94
CA ARG A 41 -2.52 13.54 17.07
C ARG A 41 -2.18 13.33 15.60
N THR A 42 -0.89 13.20 15.26
CA THR A 42 -0.45 12.91 13.88
C THR A 42 -1.02 11.58 13.40
N LEU A 43 -1.04 10.56 14.25
CA LEU A 43 -1.64 9.26 13.92
C LEU A 43 -3.13 9.40 13.60
N HIS A 44 -3.87 10.16 14.39
CA HIS A 44 -5.29 10.44 14.14
C HIS A 44 -5.50 11.19 12.82
N ASP A 45 -4.69 12.23 12.58
CA ASP A 45 -4.74 12.98 11.32
C ASP A 45 -4.43 12.10 10.10
N GLN A 46 -3.56 11.09 10.23
CA GLN A 46 -3.29 10.11 9.18
C GLN A 46 -4.52 9.22 8.90
N TYR A 47 -5.20 8.73 9.93
CA TYR A 47 -6.43 7.93 9.76
C TYR A 47 -7.59 8.73 9.17
N GLU A 48 -7.64 10.03 9.44
CA GLU A 48 -8.62 10.93 8.85
C GLU A 48 -8.24 11.47 7.45
N GLY A 49 -7.09 11.06 6.91
CA GLY A 49 -6.60 11.53 5.61
C GLY A 49 -6.11 12.99 5.59
N LYS A 50 -5.98 13.62 6.75
CA LYS A 50 -5.50 15.01 6.90
C LYS A 50 -3.98 15.14 6.82
N ALA A 51 -3.25 14.06 7.12
CA ALA A 51 -1.80 13.99 7.04
C ALA A 51 -1.39 12.77 6.21
N HIS A 52 -0.49 12.99 5.25
CA HIS A 52 0.06 11.88 4.47
C HIS A 52 1.08 11.09 5.31
N GLY A 53 1.01 9.76 5.22
CA GLY A 53 1.95 8.85 5.86
C GLY A 53 1.41 7.42 5.91
N TYR A 54 2.24 6.52 6.41
CA TYR A 54 1.89 5.11 6.55
C TYR A 54 1.72 4.79 8.03
N THR A 55 0.75 3.97 8.35
CA THR A 55 0.50 3.46 9.70
C THR A 55 0.75 1.96 9.75
N TYR A 56 0.20 1.23 8.79
CA TYR A 56 0.33 -0.21 8.65
C TYR A 56 0.31 -0.61 7.18
N ALA A 57 1.15 -1.59 6.80
CA ALA A 57 1.36 -1.99 5.41
C ALA A 57 0.11 -2.52 4.67
N ARG A 58 -0.93 -2.94 5.41
CA ARG A 58 -2.24 -3.32 4.83
C ARG A 58 -2.99 -2.11 4.28
N GLU A 59 -2.79 -0.92 4.86
CA GLU A 59 -3.50 0.31 4.51
C GLU A 59 -2.74 1.14 3.49
N GLY A 60 -1.43 0.93 3.40
CA GLY A 60 -0.56 1.58 2.43
C GLY A 60 0.90 1.22 2.67
N HIS A 61 1.70 1.22 1.61
CA HIS A 61 3.11 0.85 1.71
C HIS A 61 3.96 1.61 0.69
N PRO A 62 5.13 2.19 1.08
CA PRO A 62 5.93 3.04 0.19
C PRO A 62 6.33 2.37 -1.13
N ASN A 63 6.68 1.09 -1.11
CA ASN A 63 7.06 0.38 -2.33
C ASN A 63 5.85 0.07 -3.23
N ALA A 64 4.67 -0.20 -2.66
CA ALA A 64 3.44 -0.39 -3.42
C ALA A 64 3.02 0.92 -4.11
N ASP A 65 3.02 2.03 -3.38
CA ASP A 65 2.69 3.35 -3.93
C ASP A 65 3.66 3.78 -5.03
N LEU A 66 4.97 3.50 -4.84
CA LEU A 66 5.96 3.79 -5.86
C LEU A 66 5.73 2.95 -7.13
N LEU A 67 5.39 1.66 -6.98
CA LEU A 67 5.08 0.79 -8.12
C LEU A 67 3.81 1.27 -8.83
N ALA A 68 2.75 1.57 -8.09
CA ALA A 68 1.52 2.13 -8.64
C ALA A 68 1.82 3.35 -9.51
N ARG A 69 2.52 4.35 -8.95
CA ARG A 69 2.89 5.57 -9.70
C ARG A 69 3.70 5.30 -10.95
N LYS A 70 4.60 4.32 -10.94
CA LYS A 70 5.37 3.95 -12.15
C LYS A 70 4.48 3.39 -13.24
N ILE A 71 3.51 2.55 -12.87
CA ILE A 71 2.53 1.99 -13.82
C ILE A 71 1.60 3.09 -14.31
N ASP A 72 1.11 3.96 -13.42
CA ASP A 72 0.27 5.11 -13.80
C ASP A 72 0.95 5.98 -14.85
N MET A 73 2.24 6.27 -14.68
CA MET A 73 3.02 7.04 -15.67
C MET A 73 3.13 6.33 -17.02
N LEU A 74 3.23 5.00 -17.04
CA LEU A 74 3.32 4.21 -18.28
C LEU A 74 1.98 4.10 -18.98
N GLU A 75 0.88 4.01 -18.22
CA GLU A 75 -0.49 3.85 -18.73
C GLU A 75 -1.22 5.19 -18.95
N GLY A 76 -0.62 6.32 -18.52
CA GLY A 76 -1.28 7.63 -18.54
C GLY A 76 -2.46 7.72 -17.59
N ALA A 77 -2.43 6.97 -16.49
CA ALA A 77 -3.47 6.94 -15.45
C ALA A 77 -3.17 7.96 -14.32
N GLU A 78 -4.20 8.33 -13.57
CA GLU A 78 -4.11 9.30 -12.47
C GLU A 78 -4.07 8.65 -11.08
N GLY A 79 -4.24 7.33 -10.99
CA GLY A 79 -4.18 6.59 -9.73
C GLY A 79 -4.38 5.10 -9.92
N GLY A 80 -3.48 4.31 -9.35
CA GLY A 80 -3.52 2.87 -9.38
C GLY A 80 -3.35 2.24 -8.01
N LEU A 81 -3.73 0.97 -7.89
CA LEU A 81 -3.56 0.16 -6.68
C LEU A 81 -2.73 -1.08 -6.99
N VAL A 82 -1.78 -1.38 -6.12
CA VAL A 82 -1.03 -2.64 -6.17
C VAL A 82 -1.69 -3.66 -5.27
N LEU A 83 -2.03 -4.81 -5.84
CA LEU A 83 -2.69 -5.92 -5.16
C LEU A 83 -1.82 -7.18 -5.17
N GLY A 84 -2.06 -8.09 -4.24
CA GLY A 84 -1.22 -9.28 -4.03
C GLY A 84 -1.33 -10.35 -5.12
N SER A 85 -2.27 -10.23 -6.07
CA SER A 85 -2.41 -11.14 -7.20
C SER A 85 -3.27 -10.52 -8.31
N GLY A 86 -3.13 -11.03 -9.55
CA GLY A 86 -3.97 -10.62 -10.67
C GLY A 86 -5.47 -10.88 -10.44
N MET A 87 -5.83 -11.99 -9.79
CA MET A 87 -7.23 -12.24 -9.44
C MET A 87 -7.76 -11.27 -8.37
N ALA A 88 -6.91 -10.85 -7.43
CA ALA A 88 -7.28 -9.80 -6.49
C ALA A 88 -7.54 -8.47 -7.23
N ALA A 89 -6.73 -8.14 -8.25
CA ALA A 89 -6.94 -6.94 -9.07
C ALA A 89 -8.26 -7.01 -9.86
N VAL A 90 -8.54 -8.13 -10.53
CA VAL A 90 -9.81 -8.33 -11.25
C VAL A 90 -11.00 -8.24 -10.29
N THR A 91 -10.93 -8.90 -9.15
CA THR A 91 -12.02 -8.90 -8.15
C THR A 91 -12.24 -7.51 -7.58
N ALA A 92 -11.18 -6.81 -7.18
CA ALA A 92 -11.26 -5.46 -6.65
C ALA A 92 -11.86 -4.48 -7.67
N THR A 93 -11.50 -4.61 -8.95
CA THR A 93 -12.07 -3.78 -10.02
C THR A 93 -13.57 -4.02 -10.16
N ILE A 94 -13.99 -5.29 -10.25
CA ILE A 94 -15.41 -5.63 -10.41
C ILE A 94 -16.21 -5.13 -9.20
N LEU A 95 -15.80 -5.50 -7.98
CA LEU A 95 -16.52 -5.14 -6.76
C LEU A 95 -16.43 -3.64 -6.40
N GLY A 96 -15.40 -2.95 -6.88
CA GLY A 96 -15.24 -1.51 -6.66
C GLY A 96 -16.08 -0.64 -7.59
N ILE A 97 -16.50 -1.18 -8.74
CA ILE A 97 -17.24 -0.43 -9.77
C ILE A 97 -18.72 -0.82 -9.78
N LEU A 98 -19.04 -2.09 -9.53
CA LEU A 98 -20.39 -2.63 -9.65
C LEU A 98 -21.07 -2.75 -8.29
N GLY A 99 -22.28 -2.25 -8.22
CA GLY A 99 -23.20 -2.45 -7.10
C GLY A 99 -24.11 -3.68 -7.31
N GLN A 100 -24.82 -4.06 -6.26
CA GLN A 100 -25.79 -5.17 -6.33
C GLN A 100 -26.89 -4.86 -7.36
N GLY A 101 -27.11 -5.80 -8.29
CA GLY A 101 -28.11 -5.67 -9.35
C GLY A 101 -27.60 -5.02 -10.63
N GLU A 102 -26.37 -4.57 -10.66
CA GLU A 102 -25.73 -4.09 -11.88
C GLU A 102 -25.18 -5.26 -12.71
N HIS A 103 -24.86 -4.99 -13.97
CA HIS A 103 -24.48 -6.01 -14.94
C HIS A 103 -23.08 -5.81 -15.48
N ILE A 104 -22.36 -6.92 -15.69
CA ILE A 104 -21.07 -6.92 -16.37
C ILE A 104 -21.15 -7.73 -17.65
N LEU A 105 -20.57 -7.20 -18.74
CA LEU A 105 -20.40 -7.90 -20.00
C LEU A 105 -18.93 -8.33 -20.13
N GLY A 106 -18.68 -9.61 -20.22
CA GLY A 106 -17.35 -10.17 -20.42
C GLY A 106 -17.26 -11.05 -21.66
N GLY A 107 -16.10 -11.03 -22.33
CA GLY A 107 -15.83 -11.98 -23.42
C GLY A 107 -15.71 -13.43 -22.89
N ASN A 108 -16.09 -14.40 -23.71
CA ASN A 108 -16.05 -15.82 -23.33
C ASN A 108 -14.64 -16.45 -23.38
N GLN A 109 -13.63 -15.71 -23.84
CA GLN A 109 -12.25 -16.16 -23.94
C GLN A 109 -11.35 -15.61 -22.82
N LEU A 110 -11.96 -15.07 -21.75
CA LEU A 110 -11.23 -14.62 -20.57
C LEU A 110 -10.66 -15.79 -19.76
N TYR A 111 -9.70 -15.48 -18.89
CA TYR A 111 -9.19 -16.46 -17.94
C TYR A 111 -10.32 -17.11 -17.14
N GLY A 112 -10.32 -18.43 -17.03
CA GLY A 112 -11.45 -19.21 -16.49
C GLY A 112 -11.89 -18.81 -15.07
N ARG A 113 -10.96 -18.33 -14.22
CA ARG A 113 -11.31 -17.82 -12.89
C ARG A 113 -12.05 -16.49 -12.96
N SER A 114 -11.72 -15.62 -13.92
CA SER A 114 -12.41 -14.35 -14.15
C SER A 114 -13.84 -14.61 -14.67
N LEU A 115 -14.00 -15.55 -15.60
CA LEU A 115 -15.33 -15.99 -16.06
C LEU A 115 -16.18 -16.52 -14.92
N ARG A 116 -15.60 -17.38 -14.07
CA ARG A 116 -16.30 -17.94 -12.92
C ARG A 116 -16.76 -16.85 -11.94
N LEU A 117 -15.90 -15.85 -11.70
CA LEU A 117 -16.25 -14.70 -10.83
C LEU A 117 -17.46 -13.93 -11.38
N MET A 118 -17.52 -13.70 -12.70
CA MET A 118 -18.61 -12.98 -13.35
C MET A 118 -19.93 -13.76 -13.38
N HIS A 119 -19.88 -15.10 -13.33
CA HIS A 119 -21.09 -15.95 -13.33
C HIS A 119 -21.67 -16.26 -11.94
N GLN A 120 -20.88 -16.06 -10.88
CA GLN A 120 -21.24 -16.42 -9.52
C GLN A 120 -21.36 -15.23 -8.56
N GLY A 121 -21.14 -14.01 -9.08
CA GLY A 121 -21.23 -12.75 -8.32
C GLY A 121 -22.63 -12.15 -8.29
#